data_ee2028c5af47d4ed7f89dbb1f380e3cb
#
_entry.id   ee2028c5af47d4ed7f89dbb1f380e3cb
#
_cell.length_a   1.000
_cell.length_b   1.000
_cell.length_c   1.000
_cell.angle_alpha   90.00
_cell.angle_beta   90.00
_cell.angle_gamma   90.00
#
_symmetry.space_group_name_H-M   'P 1'
#
loop_
_entity.id
_entity.type
_entity.pdbx_description
1 polymer ?
#
loop_
_entity_poly.entity_id
_entity_poly.type
_entity_poly.pdbx_seq_one_letter_code
_entity_poly.pdbx_strand_id
1 'polypeptide(L)'
;MSGANSSLGVPHEGGVPHNDDGVPDPGELSGIPRSSAPPAPRPPMAHSLRDAGMAALVALGLFVPLVGLRTDVGPSGGGLIIRTRWADVAILVGLVFAGRLLLNLWTTFRPAPKPRTAQRSAMIARVGTWVAPVLLAYAVLLPMLPGTTRYGLDLGILVLTYVMLGWGLNIVVGLAGLLDLGYVAFYAVGAYSYALLSTTFGLSFWVCLPLAGLLAAFWGVLLGFPVLRLRGDYLAIVTLAFGEIIRVVLLNWVSLTGGPNGISGIPRPSFFGLNFSAGGGPGSFSDFFGLEPSPTHRVVFLYYVILALALLTNWVTIRLRRQPLGRAWEALREDEIACRALGINVTNTKLTAFAIGAMFGGFAGAFFATRQAFISPESFTFIESAIILAIVVLGGLGSQLGVAIAALVMIGGFEAFRDLEEWRMLVFGGAMVMIMVWRPRGLVSSRTPSVSLGKRRSIAAELVGQGR
;
A
#
# COMPACT_ATOMS: atom_id res chain seq x y z
N MET A 1 13.30 -6.19 81.79
CA MET A 1 12.84 -7.50 81.30
C MET A 1 12.71 -7.33 79.81
N SER A 2 13.78 -7.43 79.05
CA SER A 2 14.36 -8.64 78.40
C SER A 2 13.35 -9.22 77.39
N GLY A 3 13.61 -8.99 76.15
CA GLY A 3 12.93 -9.59 75.00
C GLY A 3 13.83 -9.54 73.75
N ALA A 4 14.39 -10.65 73.39
CA ALA A 4 15.40 -10.86 72.39
C ALA A 4 14.95 -10.59 70.95
N ASN A 5 15.71 -9.82 70.19
CA ASN A 5 15.65 -9.72 68.73
C ASN A 5 16.57 -10.78 68.11
N SER A 6 15.97 -11.76 67.44
CA SER A 6 16.67 -12.69 66.56
C SER A 6 16.79 -12.09 65.18
N SER A 7 18.02 -11.66 64.83
CA SER A 7 18.43 -11.24 63.51
C SER A 7 18.58 -12.45 62.57
N LEU A 8 17.69 -12.56 61.60
CA LEU A 8 17.90 -13.43 60.43
C LEU A 8 18.85 -12.70 59.46
N GLY A 9 20.07 -13.23 59.34
CA GLY A 9 21.09 -12.77 58.43
C GLY A 9 20.72 -13.07 57.00
N VAL A 10 20.64 -12.03 56.17
CA VAL A 10 20.58 -12.11 54.72
C VAL A 10 22.04 -12.07 54.23
N PRO A 11 22.51 -12.98 53.40
CA PRO A 11 23.86 -12.91 52.84
C PRO A 11 23.97 -11.71 51.89
N HIS A 12 24.92 -10.85 52.15
CA HIS A 12 25.38 -9.80 51.24
C HIS A 12 26.15 -10.44 50.08
N GLU A 13 25.52 -10.56 48.94
CA GLU A 13 26.23 -10.84 47.66
C GLU A 13 26.65 -9.52 47.01
N GLY A 14 27.98 -9.48 46.74
CA GLY A 14 28.62 -8.67 45.74
C GLY A 14 28.31 -7.19 45.71
N GLY A 15 29.05 -6.39 46.53
CA GLY A 15 28.99 -4.94 46.41
C GLY A 15 29.48 -4.46 45.04
N VAL A 16 28.62 -3.78 44.33
CA VAL A 16 29.03 -2.96 43.18
C VAL A 16 29.77 -1.76 43.73
N PRO A 17 31.00 -1.44 43.26
CA PRO A 17 31.70 -0.25 43.70
C PRO A 17 30.92 1.00 43.31
N HIS A 18 30.59 1.81 44.30
CA HIS A 18 29.98 3.11 44.13
C HIS A 18 31.08 4.19 44.28
N ASN A 19 31.03 5.23 43.46
CA ASN A 19 31.76 6.45 43.74
C ASN A 19 31.27 7.06 45.07
N ASP A 20 32.09 7.91 45.67
CA ASP A 20 31.81 8.53 46.97
C ASP A 20 30.45 9.21 47.07
N ASP A 21 29.77 9.49 45.92
CA ASP A 21 28.44 10.09 45.82
C ASP A 21 27.31 9.06 45.66
N GLY A 22 27.57 7.75 45.74
CA GLY A 22 26.57 6.67 45.64
C GLY A 22 25.92 6.49 44.26
N VAL A 23 26.45 7.10 43.21
CA VAL A 23 25.95 7.02 41.83
C VAL A 23 26.86 6.06 41.04
N PRO A 24 26.33 5.02 40.36
CA PRO A 24 27.14 4.14 39.54
C PRO A 24 27.79 4.88 38.40
N ASP A 25 29.07 4.61 38.15
CA ASP A 25 29.86 5.24 37.08
C ASP A 25 29.19 5.03 35.70
N PRO A 26 28.99 6.06 34.89
CA PRO A 26 28.35 5.95 33.55
C PRO A 26 29.06 4.98 32.61
N GLY A 27 30.33 4.66 32.87
CA GLY A 27 31.13 3.66 32.16
C GLY A 27 30.67 2.21 32.42
N GLU A 28 30.21 1.89 33.60
CA GLU A 28 29.79 0.54 34.00
C GLU A 28 28.41 0.14 33.49
N LEU A 29 27.51 1.11 33.31
CA LEU A 29 26.18 0.84 32.71
C LEU A 29 26.24 0.45 31.22
N SER A 30 27.38 0.64 30.57
CA SER A 30 27.61 0.16 29.20
C SER A 30 28.00 -1.30 29.12
N GLY A 31 28.40 -1.90 30.25
CA GLY A 31 28.87 -3.28 30.39
C GLY A 31 27.78 -4.27 30.85
N ILE A 32 26.56 -3.86 31.15
CA ILE A 32 25.49 -4.81 31.43
C ILE A 32 25.25 -5.61 30.15
N PRO A 33 25.64 -6.90 30.07
CA PRO A 33 25.30 -7.70 28.91
C PRO A 33 23.81 -7.72 28.83
N ARG A 34 23.26 -7.21 27.69
CA ARG A 34 21.85 -7.42 27.39
C ARG A 34 21.63 -8.91 27.52
N SER A 35 20.94 -9.32 28.57
CA SER A 35 20.57 -10.71 28.81
C SER A 35 20.00 -11.23 27.48
N SER A 36 20.81 -11.97 26.75
CA SER A 36 20.34 -12.79 25.66
C SER A 36 19.47 -13.84 26.33
N ALA A 37 18.17 -13.59 26.35
CA ALA A 37 17.22 -14.63 26.75
C ALA A 37 17.65 -15.92 26.03
N PRO A 38 17.81 -17.03 26.70
CA PRO A 38 18.20 -18.27 26.07
C PRO A 38 17.25 -18.52 24.89
N PRO A 39 17.77 -18.99 23.74
CA PRO A 39 16.94 -19.25 22.58
C PRO A 39 15.80 -20.17 23.00
N ALA A 40 14.56 -19.79 22.71
CA ALA A 40 13.38 -20.57 23.06
C ALA A 40 13.62 -22.05 22.67
N PRO A 41 13.32 -23.01 23.54
CA PRO A 41 13.53 -24.43 23.27
C PRO A 41 12.85 -24.79 21.95
N ARG A 42 13.57 -25.49 21.08
CA ARG A 42 13.05 -25.93 19.77
C ARG A 42 11.81 -26.77 20.00
N PRO A 43 10.68 -26.49 19.32
CA PRO A 43 9.47 -27.27 19.52
C PRO A 43 9.75 -28.75 19.17
N PRO A 44 9.33 -29.69 20.01
CA PRO A 44 9.52 -31.11 19.76
C PRO A 44 8.83 -31.53 18.46
N MET A 45 9.38 -32.50 17.74
CA MET A 45 8.85 -32.99 16.44
C MET A 45 7.35 -33.36 16.52
N ALA A 46 6.92 -33.87 17.68
CA ALA A 46 5.51 -34.16 17.97
C ALA A 46 4.61 -32.89 17.85
N HIS A 47 5.10 -31.72 18.20
CA HIS A 47 4.38 -30.46 18.06
C HIS A 47 4.18 -30.07 16.58
N SER A 48 5.21 -30.25 15.76
CA SER A 48 5.15 -29.98 14.32
C SER A 48 4.18 -30.92 13.60
N LEU A 49 4.14 -32.18 14.01
CA LEU A 49 3.19 -33.16 13.46
C LEU A 49 1.74 -32.84 13.84
N ARG A 50 1.51 -32.47 15.11
CA ARG A 50 0.19 -32.07 15.61
C ARG A 50 -0.33 -30.79 14.92
N ASP A 51 0.54 -29.80 14.71
CA ASP A 51 0.22 -28.56 14.01
C ASP A 51 -0.12 -28.83 12.51
N ALA A 52 0.64 -29.69 11.84
CA ALA A 52 0.36 -30.11 10.48
C ALA A 52 -0.96 -30.92 10.38
N GLY A 53 -1.25 -31.78 11.36
CA GLY A 53 -2.50 -32.52 11.46
C GLY A 53 -3.73 -31.62 11.65
N MET A 54 -3.61 -30.60 12.50
CA MET A 54 -4.67 -29.60 12.69
C MET A 54 -4.92 -28.80 11.41
N ALA A 55 -3.87 -28.38 10.70
CA ALA A 55 -4.00 -27.68 9.43
C ALA A 55 -4.69 -28.57 8.36
N ALA A 56 -4.34 -29.85 8.30
CA ALA A 56 -4.99 -30.82 7.41
C ALA A 56 -6.47 -31.05 7.75
N LEU A 57 -6.82 -31.05 9.01
CA LEU A 57 -8.21 -31.20 9.47
C LEU A 57 -9.07 -29.99 9.09
N VAL A 58 -8.54 -28.79 9.23
CA VAL A 58 -9.20 -27.56 8.77
C VAL A 58 -9.34 -27.57 7.23
N ALA A 59 -8.30 -27.98 6.50
CA ALA A 59 -8.33 -28.12 5.06
C ALA A 59 -9.37 -29.14 4.60
N LEU A 60 -9.50 -30.27 5.28
CA LEU A 60 -10.53 -31.26 5.01
C LEU A 60 -11.94 -30.68 5.16
N GLY A 61 -12.20 -29.95 6.25
CA GLY A 61 -13.48 -29.27 6.49
C GLY A 61 -13.85 -28.27 5.38
N LEU A 62 -12.85 -27.59 4.80
CA LEU A 62 -13.05 -26.65 3.70
C LEU A 62 -13.18 -27.32 2.34
N PHE A 63 -12.34 -28.31 2.01
CA PHE A 63 -12.29 -28.91 0.69
C PHE A 63 -13.41 -29.93 0.45
N VAL A 64 -13.98 -30.53 1.49
CA VAL A 64 -15.12 -31.45 1.33
C VAL A 64 -16.31 -30.76 0.66
N PRO A 65 -16.85 -29.63 1.17
CA PRO A 65 -17.97 -28.96 0.52
C PRO A 65 -17.60 -28.23 -0.77
N LEU A 66 -16.36 -27.67 -0.88
CA LEU A 66 -15.96 -26.82 -2.01
C LEU A 66 -15.49 -27.63 -3.24
N VAL A 67 -14.79 -28.73 -3.02
CA VAL A 67 -14.15 -29.53 -4.09
C VAL A 67 -14.75 -30.92 -4.17
N GLY A 68 -15.05 -31.51 -3.01
CA GLY A 68 -15.56 -32.88 -2.91
C GLY A 68 -16.99 -33.06 -3.45
N LEU A 69 -17.82 -32.02 -3.33
CA LEU A 69 -19.21 -32.02 -3.75
C LEU A 69 -19.41 -31.00 -4.87
N ARG A 70 -19.20 -31.40 -6.11
CA ARG A 70 -19.45 -30.54 -7.29
C ARG A 70 -20.80 -30.83 -7.90
N THR A 71 -21.58 -29.78 -8.16
CA THR A 71 -22.81 -29.87 -8.94
C THR A 71 -22.50 -29.67 -10.41
N ASP A 72 -22.71 -30.71 -11.22
CA ASP A 72 -22.62 -30.68 -12.68
C ASP A 72 -24.00 -30.84 -13.31
N VAL A 73 -24.20 -30.29 -14.49
CA VAL A 73 -25.42 -30.48 -15.26
C VAL A 73 -25.41 -31.91 -15.87
N GLY A 74 -26.46 -32.67 -15.64
CA GLY A 74 -26.56 -34.04 -16.14
C GLY A 74 -26.53 -34.13 -17.68
N PRO A 75 -26.02 -35.23 -18.28
CA PRO A 75 -25.82 -35.37 -19.71
C PRO A 75 -27.09 -35.29 -20.57
N SER A 76 -28.28 -35.34 -19.96
CA SER A 76 -29.59 -35.22 -20.64
C SER A 76 -30.31 -33.88 -20.38
N GLY A 77 -29.63 -32.86 -19.85
CA GLY A 77 -30.25 -31.54 -19.64
C GLY A 77 -31.32 -31.45 -18.54
N GLY A 78 -31.53 -32.52 -17.80
CA GLY A 78 -32.63 -32.65 -16.84
C GLY A 78 -32.18 -32.77 -15.37
N GLY A 79 -31.52 -31.74 -14.82
CA GLY A 79 -31.24 -31.64 -13.38
C GLY A 79 -29.77 -31.57 -13.01
N LEU A 80 -29.51 -31.04 -11.80
CA LEU A 80 -28.19 -30.97 -11.20
C LEU A 80 -27.81 -32.33 -10.59
N ILE A 81 -26.68 -32.89 -10.99
CA ILE A 81 -26.12 -34.13 -10.44
C ILE A 81 -24.95 -33.76 -9.54
N ILE A 82 -24.91 -34.30 -8.32
CA ILE A 82 -23.78 -34.16 -7.42
C ILE A 82 -22.71 -35.17 -7.82
N ARG A 83 -21.57 -34.69 -8.30
CA ARG A 83 -20.42 -35.51 -8.61
C ARG A 83 -19.41 -35.43 -7.47
N THR A 84 -19.03 -36.57 -6.91
CA THR A 84 -18.06 -36.64 -5.80
C THR A 84 -16.65 -36.81 -6.34
N ARG A 85 -15.71 -35.98 -5.82
CA ARG A 85 -14.29 -35.98 -6.19
C ARG A 85 -13.41 -36.19 -4.95
N TRP A 86 -13.54 -37.31 -4.31
CA TRP A 86 -12.80 -37.64 -3.08
C TRP A 86 -11.28 -37.71 -3.29
N ALA A 87 -10.82 -38.11 -4.47
CA ALA A 87 -9.40 -38.16 -4.80
C ALA A 87 -8.76 -36.79 -4.79
N ASP A 88 -9.44 -35.79 -5.37
CA ASP A 88 -8.93 -34.40 -5.41
C ASP A 88 -8.88 -33.81 -4.01
N VAL A 89 -9.87 -34.07 -3.17
CA VAL A 89 -9.87 -33.67 -1.74
C VAL A 89 -8.69 -34.29 -1.00
N ALA A 90 -8.45 -35.60 -1.17
CA ALA A 90 -7.37 -36.31 -0.52
C ALA A 90 -5.99 -35.73 -0.94
N ILE A 91 -5.80 -35.42 -2.21
CA ILE A 91 -4.57 -34.80 -2.74
C ILE A 91 -4.37 -33.41 -2.14
N LEU A 92 -5.41 -32.56 -2.12
CA LEU A 92 -5.32 -31.20 -1.58
C LEU A 92 -5.04 -31.20 -0.08
N VAL A 93 -5.71 -32.03 0.70
CA VAL A 93 -5.47 -32.19 2.14
C VAL A 93 -4.06 -32.72 2.40
N GLY A 94 -3.60 -33.69 1.60
CA GLY A 94 -2.23 -34.23 1.66
C GLY A 94 -1.19 -33.16 1.34
N LEU A 95 -1.42 -32.29 0.36
CA LEU A 95 -0.56 -31.17 0.03
C LEU A 95 -0.48 -30.15 1.17
N VAL A 96 -1.61 -29.81 1.80
CA VAL A 96 -1.62 -28.90 2.96
C VAL A 96 -0.85 -29.50 4.14
N PHE A 97 -1.07 -30.78 4.44
CA PHE A 97 -0.34 -31.48 5.49
C PHE A 97 1.17 -31.50 5.23
N ALA A 98 1.59 -31.94 4.04
CA ALA A 98 2.98 -32.00 3.64
C ALA A 98 3.65 -30.61 3.60
N GLY A 99 2.95 -29.60 3.06
CA GLY A 99 3.44 -28.23 3.01
C GLY A 99 3.64 -27.64 4.42
N ARG A 100 2.69 -27.86 5.34
CA ARG A 100 2.83 -27.40 6.72
C ARG A 100 3.93 -28.11 7.48
N LEU A 101 4.05 -29.41 7.28
CA LEU A 101 5.13 -30.21 7.87
C LEU A 101 6.50 -29.76 7.38
N LEU A 102 6.64 -29.59 6.05
CA LEU A 102 7.88 -29.07 5.43
C LEU A 102 8.25 -27.67 5.95
N LEU A 103 7.28 -26.78 6.09
CA LEU A 103 7.51 -25.43 6.64
C LEU A 103 7.98 -25.51 8.10
N ASN A 104 7.36 -26.35 8.93
CA ASN A 104 7.75 -26.52 10.31
C ASN A 104 9.14 -27.13 10.44
N LEU A 105 9.45 -28.15 9.65
CA LEU A 105 10.80 -28.74 9.57
C LEU A 105 11.83 -27.71 9.10
N TRP A 106 11.53 -26.97 8.04
CA TRP A 106 12.42 -25.94 7.50
C TRP A 106 12.70 -24.82 8.52
N THR A 107 11.69 -24.36 9.26
CA THR A 107 11.88 -23.37 10.34
C THR A 107 12.69 -23.92 11.51
N THR A 108 12.53 -25.20 11.82
CA THR A 108 13.29 -25.89 12.88
C THR A 108 14.78 -26.07 12.50
N PHE A 109 15.06 -26.37 11.23
CA PHE A 109 16.42 -26.55 10.74
C PHE A 109 17.09 -25.26 10.27
N ARG A 110 16.38 -24.15 10.14
CA ARG A 110 16.99 -22.87 9.80
C ARG A 110 17.94 -22.44 10.92
N PRO A 111 19.20 -22.14 10.62
CA PRO A 111 20.08 -21.49 11.58
C PRO A 111 19.48 -20.14 11.95
N ALA A 112 19.56 -19.78 13.24
CA ALA A 112 19.08 -18.47 13.71
C ALA A 112 19.63 -17.36 12.80
N PRO A 113 18.81 -16.39 12.38
CA PRO A 113 19.24 -15.35 11.47
C PRO A 113 20.43 -14.63 12.11
N LYS A 114 21.61 -14.79 11.51
CA LYS A 114 22.82 -14.07 11.94
C LYS A 114 22.48 -12.58 12.00
N PRO A 115 22.87 -11.85 13.07
CA PRO A 115 22.65 -10.42 13.15
C PRO A 115 23.23 -9.79 11.88
N ARG A 116 22.40 -9.06 11.13
CA ARG A 116 22.82 -8.43 9.88
C ARG A 116 24.02 -7.53 10.20
N THR A 117 25.17 -7.86 9.66
CA THR A 117 26.39 -7.08 9.82
C THR A 117 26.07 -5.62 9.44
N ALA A 118 26.44 -4.67 10.29
CA ALA A 118 26.18 -3.23 10.07
C ALA A 118 26.60 -2.75 8.67
N GLN A 119 27.62 -3.36 8.09
CA GLN A 119 28.07 -3.13 6.72
C GLN A 119 27.05 -3.50 5.65
N ARG A 120 26.34 -4.65 5.79
CA ARG A 120 25.28 -5.04 4.84
C ARG A 120 24.06 -4.09 4.90
N SER A 121 23.70 -3.63 6.10
CA SER A 121 22.60 -2.65 6.23
C SER A 121 22.98 -1.29 5.64
N ALA A 122 24.23 -0.85 5.81
CA ALA A 122 24.74 0.38 5.22
C ALA A 122 24.83 0.30 3.69
N MET A 123 25.23 -0.86 3.13
CA MET A 123 25.28 -1.07 1.68
C MET A 123 23.88 -1.06 1.06
N ILE A 124 22.90 -1.74 1.68
CA ILE A 124 21.51 -1.75 1.23
C ILE A 124 20.89 -0.34 1.32
N ALA A 125 21.20 0.41 2.38
CA ALA A 125 20.77 1.81 2.49
C ALA A 125 21.39 2.69 1.40
N ARG A 126 22.67 2.51 1.08
CA ARG A 126 23.36 3.27 0.01
C ARG A 126 22.82 2.92 -1.38
N VAL A 127 22.57 1.64 -1.67
CA VAL A 127 21.92 1.21 -2.92
C VAL A 127 20.51 1.81 -3.02
N GLY A 128 19.74 1.78 -1.92
CA GLY A 128 18.39 2.38 -1.87
C GLY A 128 18.37 3.88 -2.16
N THR A 129 19.43 4.63 -1.81
CA THR A 129 19.49 6.07 -2.13
C THR A 129 19.70 6.35 -3.63
N TRP A 130 20.31 5.44 -4.38
CA TRP A 130 20.53 5.58 -5.82
C TRP A 130 19.39 5.04 -6.67
N VAL A 131 18.59 4.10 -6.16
CA VAL A 131 17.47 3.49 -6.89
C VAL A 131 16.39 4.53 -7.23
N ALA A 132 16.06 5.43 -6.31
CA ALA A 132 15.04 6.46 -6.55
C ALA A 132 15.40 7.42 -7.69
N PRO A 133 16.59 8.06 -7.70
CA PRO A 133 16.98 8.94 -8.81
C PRO A 133 17.17 8.20 -10.14
N VAL A 134 17.62 6.94 -10.13
CA VAL A 134 17.74 6.13 -11.34
C VAL A 134 16.37 5.81 -11.92
N LEU A 135 15.40 5.39 -11.10
CA LEU A 135 14.02 5.16 -11.54
C LEU A 135 13.37 6.44 -12.08
N LEU A 136 13.63 7.57 -11.43
CA LEU A 136 13.13 8.87 -11.88
C LEU A 136 13.75 9.26 -13.22
N ALA A 137 15.07 9.14 -13.37
CA ALA A 137 15.77 9.40 -14.62
C ALA A 137 15.24 8.51 -15.75
N TYR A 138 15.07 7.21 -15.47
CA TYR A 138 14.48 6.28 -16.44
C TYR A 138 13.06 6.70 -16.84
N ALA A 139 12.19 7.06 -15.86
CA ALA A 139 10.83 7.50 -16.16
C ALA A 139 10.79 8.77 -16.99
N VAL A 140 11.70 9.73 -16.76
CA VAL A 140 11.78 10.97 -17.56
C VAL A 140 12.30 10.71 -18.97
N LEU A 141 13.29 9.83 -19.10
CA LEU A 141 13.95 9.55 -20.38
C LEU A 141 13.19 8.54 -21.25
N LEU A 142 12.27 7.75 -20.66
CA LEU A 142 11.56 6.68 -21.38
C LEU A 142 11.00 7.11 -22.74
N PRO A 143 10.29 8.26 -22.89
CA PRO A 143 9.75 8.66 -24.19
C PRO A 143 10.82 9.07 -25.23
N MET A 144 12.06 9.36 -24.78
CA MET A 144 13.16 9.79 -25.63
C MET A 144 14.08 8.63 -26.03
N LEU A 145 13.93 7.45 -25.41
CA LEU A 145 14.79 6.31 -25.72
C LEU A 145 14.49 5.77 -27.12
N PRO A 146 15.53 5.58 -27.97
CA PRO A 146 15.37 4.97 -29.28
C PRO A 146 14.85 3.53 -29.10
N GLY A 147 13.72 3.20 -29.74
CA GLY A 147 13.06 1.90 -29.61
C GLY A 147 11.85 1.87 -28.69
N THR A 148 11.48 2.98 -28.04
CA THR A 148 10.25 3.06 -27.26
C THR A 148 9.04 2.96 -28.18
N THR A 149 8.32 1.87 -28.10
CA THR A 149 7.09 1.65 -28.84
C THR A 149 5.91 2.37 -28.18
N ARG A 150 4.85 2.63 -28.94
CA ARG A 150 3.59 3.16 -28.38
C ARG A 150 3.09 2.31 -27.22
N TYR A 151 3.21 0.99 -27.32
CA TYR A 151 2.87 0.04 -26.26
C TYR A 151 3.67 0.30 -24.98
N GLY A 152 4.99 0.52 -25.07
CA GLY A 152 5.82 0.84 -23.91
C GLY A 152 5.41 2.14 -23.21
N LEU A 153 4.99 3.17 -23.98
CA LEU A 153 4.44 4.41 -23.43
C LEU A 153 3.10 4.19 -22.72
N ASP A 154 2.19 3.43 -23.34
CA ASP A 154 0.89 3.11 -22.76
C ASP A 154 1.04 2.29 -21.47
N LEU A 155 1.98 1.35 -21.42
CA LEU A 155 2.35 0.61 -20.21
C LEU A 155 2.94 1.53 -19.14
N GLY A 156 3.84 2.43 -19.52
CA GLY A 156 4.42 3.44 -18.63
C GLY A 156 3.35 4.33 -17.99
N ILE A 157 2.36 4.78 -18.79
CA ILE A 157 1.21 5.55 -18.29
C ILE A 157 0.41 4.73 -17.26
N LEU A 158 0.16 3.46 -17.56
CA LEU A 158 -0.58 2.58 -16.66
C LEU A 158 0.16 2.41 -15.33
N VAL A 159 1.45 2.08 -15.39
CA VAL A 159 2.31 1.94 -14.18
C VAL A 159 2.31 3.23 -13.36
N LEU A 160 2.50 4.40 -13.99
CA LEU A 160 2.51 5.69 -13.28
C LEU A 160 1.16 6.03 -12.65
N THR A 161 0.05 5.63 -13.28
CA THR A 161 -1.30 5.78 -12.71
C THR A 161 -1.43 4.97 -11.43
N TYR A 162 -1.00 3.70 -11.43
CA TYR A 162 -1.01 2.88 -10.23
C TYR A 162 0.01 3.32 -9.18
N VAL A 163 1.14 3.88 -9.57
CA VAL A 163 2.09 4.52 -8.64
C VAL A 163 1.42 5.68 -7.91
N MET A 164 0.71 6.53 -8.65
CA MET A 164 0.00 7.69 -8.09
C MET A 164 -1.13 7.24 -7.16
N LEU A 165 -1.96 6.28 -7.58
CA LEU A 165 -3.03 5.67 -6.76
C LEU A 165 -2.43 5.02 -5.49
N GLY A 166 -1.36 4.26 -5.65
CA GLY A 166 -0.65 3.63 -4.53
C GLY A 166 -0.08 4.66 -3.55
N TRP A 167 0.49 5.76 -4.02
CA TRP A 167 0.97 6.84 -3.14
C TRP A 167 -0.17 7.56 -2.42
N GLY A 168 -1.31 7.76 -3.07
CA GLY A 168 -2.52 8.31 -2.44
C GLY A 168 -3.04 7.41 -1.34
N LEU A 169 -3.23 6.13 -1.62
CA LEU A 169 -3.66 5.14 -0.63
C LEU A 169 -2.63 4.96 0.50
N ASN A 170 -1.33 5.06 0.19
CA ASN A 170 -0.26 4.95 1.18
C ASN A 170 -0.28 6.07 2.23
N ILE A 171 -0.92 7.21 1.97
CA ILE A 171 -1.18 8.24 2.99
C ILE A 171 -2.15 7.69 4.04
N VAL A 172 -3.24 7.08 3.60
CA VAL A 172 -4.30 6.55 4.47
C VAL A 172 -3.84 5.30 5.21
N VAL A 173 -3.40 4.28 4.46
CA VAL A 173 -3.02 2.97 5.00
C VAL A 173 -1.60 2.98 5.58
N GLY A 174 -0.68 3.58 4.86
CA GLY A 174 0.75 3.54 5.19
C GLY A 174 1.16 4.52 6.27
N LEU A 175 0.71 5.77 6.22
CA LEU A 175 1.09 6.81 7.19
C LEU A 175 0.12 6.90 8.36
N ALA A 176 -1.21 6.92 8.11
CA ALA A 176 -2.20 7.04 9.16
C ALA A 176 -2.64 5.70 9.77
N GLY A 177 -2.32 4.56 9.12
CA GLY A 177 -2.64 3.22 9.62
C GLY A 177 -4.13 2.85 9.52
N LEU A 178 -4.87 3.52 8.63
CA LEU A 178 -6.30 3.32 8.43
C LEU A 178 -6.51 2.40 7.22
N LEU A 179 -6.97 1.17 7.44
CA LEU A 179 -7.19 0.22 6.36
C LEU A 179 -8.40 0.65 5.53
N ASP A 180 -8.17 0.96 4.26
CA ASP A 180 -9.19 1.40 3.31
C ASP A 180 -9.25 0.42 2.12
N LEU A 181 -10.39 -0.27 1.98
CA LEU A 181 -10.70 -1.19 0.88
C LEU A 181 -11.62 -0.56 -0.16
N GLY A 182 -12.14 0.64 0.10
CA GLY A 182 -13.03 1.38 -0.79
C GLY A 182 -12.33 2.48 -1.60
N TYR A 183 -11.01 2.49 -1.69
CA TYR A 183 -10.24 3.56 -2.32
C TYR A 183 -10.61 3.83 -3.78
N VAL A 184 -11.07 2.79 -4.51
CA VAL A 184 -11.55 2.92 -5.88
C VAL A 184 -12.75 3.85 -6.01
N ALA A 185 -13.52 4.07 -4.94
CA ALA A 185 -14.62 5.03 -4.92
C ALA A 185 -14.14 6.46 -5.22
N PHE A 186 -13.02 6.89 -4.63
CA PHE A 186 -12.46 8.21 -4.87
C PHE A 186 -11.89 8.34 -6.29
N TYR A 187 -11.34 7.25 -6.81
CA TYR A 187 -10.93 7.14 -8.20
C TYR A 187 -12.13 7.29 -9.15
N ALA A 188 -13.25 6.61 -8.87
CA ALA A 188 -14.49 6.73 -9.62
C ALA A 188 -15.09 8.15 -9.55
N VAL A 189 -15.20 8.72 -8.34
CA VAL A 189 -15.70 10.09 -8.14
C VAL A 189 -14.88 11.08 -8.95
N GLY A 190 -13.55 10.98 -8.94
CA GLY A 190 -12.69 11.84 -9.74
C GLY A 190 -12.91 11.70 -11.24
N ALA A 191 -13.05 10.46 -11.73
CA ALA A 191 -13.30 10.19 -13.14
C ALA A 191 -14.66 10.72 -13.62
N TYR A 192 -15.72 10.45 -12.87
CA TYR A 192 -17.07 10.94 -13.19
C TYR A 192 -17.19 12.44 -13.01
N SER A 193 -16.57 13.04 -11.99
CA SER A 193 -16.53 14.50 -11.84
C SER A 193 -15.87 15.16 -13.04
N TYR A 194 -14.73 14.64 -13.49
CA TYR A 194 -14.08 15.14 -14.69
C TYR A 194 -14.96 15.00 -15.92
N ALA A 195 -15.52 13.82 -16.16
CA ALA A 195 -16.38 13.54 -17.31
C ALA A 195 -17.58 14.50 -17.36
N LEU A 196 -18.31 14.64 -16.25
CA LEU A 196 -19.48 15.50 -16.17
C LEU A 196 -19.12 16.98 -16.34
N LEU A 197 -18.07 17.46 -15.69
CA LEU A 197 -17.64 18.85 -15.81
C LEU A 197 -17.19 19.20 -17.24
N SER A 198 -16.49 18.27 -17.90
CA SER A 198 -15.99 18.50 -19.25
C SER A 198 -17.07 18.34 -20.33
N THR A 199 -18.01 17.38 -20.19
CA THR A 199 -19.07 17.15 -21.21
C THR A 199 -20.25 18.10 -21.05
N THR A 200 -20.66 18.42 -19.80
CA THR A 200 -21.85 19.25 -19.55
C THR A 200 -21.51 20.74 -19.57
N PHE A 201 -20.40 21.13 -18.94
CA PHE A 201 -20.01 22.54 -18.82
C PHE A 201 -18.92 22.96 -19.82
N GLY A 202 -18.37 22.04 -20.60
CA GLY A 202 -17.33 22.34 -21.59
C GLY A 202 -16.02 22.85 -20.96
N LEU A 203 -15.77 22.57 -19.68
CA LEU A 203 -14.58 23.05 -18.98
C LEU A 203 -13.31 22.35 -19.50
N SER A 204 -12.21 23.11 -19.54
CA SER A 204 -10.94 22.58 -20.00
C SER A 204 -10.35 21.56 -19.00
N PHE A 205 -9.48 20.66 -19.50
CA PHE A 205 -8.76 19.66 -18.69
C PHE A 205 -8.08 20.28 -17.45
N TRP A 206 -7.43 21.42 -17.63
CA TRP A 206 -6.65 22.07 -16.56
C TRP A 206 -7.50 22.62 -15.41
N VAL A 207 -8.79 22.93 -15.67
CA VAL A 207 -9.74 23.35 -14.64
C VAL A 207 -10.45 22.15 -14.03
N CYS A 208 -10.82 21.17 -14.87
CA CYS A 208 -11.52 19.98 -14.40
C CYS A 208 -10.66 19.11 -13.48
N LEU A 209 -9.35 19.00 -13.75
CA LEU A 209 -8.45 18.18 -12.97
C LEU A 209 -8.40 18.58 -11.47
N PRO A 210 -8.11 19.84 -11.09
CA PRO A 210 -8.14 20.24 -9.68
C PRO A 210 -9.54 20.15 -9.06
N LEU A 211 -10.58 20.45 -9.81
CA LEU A 211 -11.96 20.32 -9.33
C LEU A 211 -12.34 18.87 -9.03
N ALA A 212 -11.97 17.94 -9.89
CA ALA A 212 -12.20 16.50 -9.67
C ALA A 212 -11.47 16.01 -8.40
N GLY A 213 -10.25 16.46 -8.17
CA GLY A 213 -9.52 16.15 -6.94
C GLY A 213 -10.17 16.74 -5.69
N LEU A 214 -10.65 17.99 -5.76
CA LEU A 214 -11.36 18.64 -4.65
C LEU A 214 -12.71 17.95 -4.35
N LEU A 215 -13.46 17.55 -5.38
CA LEU A 215 -14.69 16.80 -5.20
C LEU A 215 -14.42 15.41 -4.60
N ALA A 216 -13.38 14.73 -5.03
CA ALA A 216 -12.96 13.47 -4.42
C ALA A 216 -12.53 13.68 -2.96
N ALA A 217 -11.79 14.75 -2.63
CA ALA A 217 -11.44 15.09 -1.26
C ALA A 217 -12.68 15.37 -0.40
N PHE A 218 -13.66 16.10 -0.93
CA PHE A 218 -14.93 16.33 -0.25
C PHE A 218 -15.65 15.00 0.07
N TRP A 219 -15.74 14.09 -0.90
CA TRP A 219 -16.27 12.75 -0.67
C TRP A 219 -15.44 11.97 0.35
N GLY A 220 -14.12 12.12 0.35
CA GLY A 220 -13.23 11.54 1.35
C GLY A 220 -13.54 12.01 2.78
N VAL A 221 -13.86 13.30 2.96
CA VAL A 221 -14.32 13.85 4.24
C VAL A 221 -15.70 13.32 4.61
N LEU A 222 -16.65 13.34 3.64
CA LEU A 222 -18.02 12.90 3.85
C LEU A 222 -18.09 11.42 4.27
N LEU A 223 -17.36 10.56 3.59
CA LEU A 223 -17.29 9.13 3.91
C LEU A 223 -16.44 8.87 5.15
N GLY A 224 -15.38 9.64 5.35
CA GLY A 224 -14.53 9.54 6.54
C GLY A 224 -15.29 9.79 7.83
N PHE A 225 -16.25 10.72 7.84
CA PHE A 225 -16.96 11.13 9.06
C PHE A 225 -17.70 9.98 9.79
N PRO A 226 -18.56 9.17 9.15
CA PRO A 226 -19.20 8.03 9.80
C PRO A 226 -18.22 6.92 10.17
N VAL A 227 -17.15 6.77 9.39
CA VAL A 227 -16.16 5.70 9.50
C VAL A 227 -15.16 5.95 10.66
N LEU A 228 -15.02 7.21 11.13
CA LEU A 228 -14.08 7.60 12.19
C LEU A 228 -14.26 6.86 13.53
N ARG A 229 -15.47 6.37 13.81
CA ARG A 229 -15.79 5.62 15.04
C ARG A 229 -15.31 4.19 14.99
N LEU A 230 -15.02 3.68 13.79
CA LEU A 230 -14.63 2.29 13.56
C LEU A 230 -13.11 2.13 13.64
N ARG A 231 -12.66 0.91 13.95
CA ARG A 231 -11.26 0.57 14.10
C ARG A 231 -10.94 -0.77 13.46
N GLY A 232 -9.69 -0.92 12.99
CA GLY A 232 -9.19 -2.17 12.44
C GLY A 232 -10.04 -2.69 11.28
N ASP A 233 -10.43 -3.95 11.34
CA ASP A 233 -11.12 -4.64 10.24
C ASP A 233 -12.54 -4.11 9.98
N TYR A 234 -13.24 -3.60 11.00
CA TYR A 234 -14.55 -2.97 10.81
C TYR A 234 -14.46 -1.71 9.95
N LEU A 235 -13.37 -0.95 10.05
CA LEU A 235 -13.10 0.19 9.19
C LEU A 235 -12.99 -0.27 7.73
N ALA A 236 -12.24 -1.34 7.48
CA ALA A 236 -12.03 -1.88 6.15
C ALA A 236 -13.33 -2.39 5.49
N ILE A 237 -14.17 -3.09 6.26
CA ILE A 237 -15.46 -3.60 5.77
C ILE A 237 -16.40 -2.45 5.38
N VAL A 238 -16.43 -1.39 6.19
CA VAL A 238 -17.31 -0.24 5.92
C VAL A 238 -16.79 0.59 4.75
N THR A 239 -15.48 0.79 4.60
CA THR A 239 -14.93 1.47 3.41
C THR A 239 -15.18 0.67 2.13
N LEU A 240 -15.09 -0.66 2.18
CA LEU A 240 -15.48 -1.53 1.08
C LEU A 240 -16.96 -1.33 0.71
N ALA A 241 -17.85 -1.36 1.71
CA ALA A 241 -19.29 -1.15 1.49
C ALA A 241 -19.56 0.21 0.84
N PHE A 242 -18.87 1.28 1.25
CA PHE A 242 -18.98 2.59 0.61
C PHE A 242 -18.48 2.57 -0.84
N GLY A 243 -17.40 1.85 -1.13
CA GLY A 243 -16.93 1.65 -2.50
C GLY A 243 -18.02 1.05 -3.39
N GLU A 244 -18.65 -0.02 -2.93
CA GLU A 244 -19.76 -0.68 -3.64
C GLU A 244 -21.02 0.20 -3.71
N ILE A 245 -21.35 0.95 -2.66
CA ILE A 245 -22.47 1.89 -2.70
C ILE A 245 -22.28 2.94 -3.81
N ILE A 246 -21.09 3.55 -3.91
CA ILE A 246 -20.78 4.50 -4.98
C ILE A 246 -20.91 3.83 -6.35
N ARG A 247 -20.38 2.62 -6.52
CA ARG A 247 -20.51 1.86 -7.78
C ARG A 247 -21.98 1.60 -8.13
N VAL A 248 -22.79 1.17 -7.16
CA VAL A 248 -24.24 0.93 -7.35
C VAL A 248 -24.98 2.23 -7.68
N VAL A 249 -24.64 3.34 -7.05
CA VAL A 249 -25.20 4.66 -7.38
C VAL A 249 -24.86 5.05 -8.82
N LEU A 250 -23.60 4.88 -9.24
CA LEU A 250 -23.17 5.16 -10.60
C LEU A 250 -23.90 4.29 -11.64
N LEU A 251 -24.19 3.02 -11.32
CA LEU A 251 -24.95 2.09 -12.19
C LEU A 251 -26.42 2.49 -12.32
N ASN A 252 -27.04 2.97 -11.25
CA ASN A 252 -28.49 3.21 -11.23
C ASN A 252 -28.88 4.65 -11.56
N TRP A 253 -27.97 5.61 -11.44
CA TRP A 253 -28.28 7.02 -11.76
C TRP A 253 -28.09 7.31 -13.25
N VAL A 254 -28.89 6.63 -14.08
CA VAL A 254 -28.76 6.66 -15.55
C VAL A 254 -28.82 8.07 -16.14
N SER A 255 -29.67 8.95 -15.60
CA SER A 255 -29.82 10.33 -16.11
C SER A 255 -28.58 11.20 -15.95
N LEU A 256 -27.69 10.91 -14.97
CA LEU A 256 -26.49 11.69 -14.72
C LEU A 256 -25.24 10.99 -15.23
N THR A 257 -25.10 9.69 -14.95
CA THR A 257 -23.87 8.93 -15.17
C THR A 257 -23.88 8.08 -16.43
N GLY A 258 -25.03 8.00 -17.13
CA GLY A 258 -25.22 7.05 -18.22
C GLY A 258 -25.47 5.61 -17.76
N GLY A 259 -25.42 5.34 -16.44
CA GLY A 259 -25.62 4.02 -15.86
C GLY A 259 -24.62 2.98 -16.39
N PRO A 260 -25.05 1.76 -16.73
CA PRO A 260 -24.17 0.71 -17.27
C PRO A 260 -23.47 1.12 -18.58
N ASN A 261 -24.10 1.96 -19.39
CA ASN A 261 -23.53 2.44 -20.66
C ASN A 261 -22.37 3.42 -20.48
N GLY A 262 -22.23 4.00 -19.29
CA GLY A 262 -21.18 4.96 -18.98
C GLY A 262 -21.28 6.29 -19.73
N ILE A 263 -20.22 7.07 -19.65
CA ILE A 263 -20.09 8.36 -20.35
C ILE A 263 -19.05 8.23 -21.44
N SER A 264 -19.45 8.50 -22.69
CA SER A 264 -18.61 8.53 -23.87
C SER A 264 -18.35 9.96 -24.37
N GLY A 265 -17.41 10.14 -25.29
CA GLY A 265 -17.14 11.43 -25.88
C GLY A 265 -16.46 12.43 -24.94
N ILE A 266 -15.79 11.95 -23.89
CA ILE A 266 -15.04 12.80 -22.95
C ILE A 266 -13.95 13.54 -23.71
N PRO A 267 -13.87 14.89 -23.61
CA PRO A 267 -12.88 15.69 -24.33
C PRO A 267 -11.45 15.27 -23.95
N ARG A 268 -10.64 15.12 -24.98
CA ARG A 268 -9.20 14.80 -24.80
C ARG A 268 -8.44 16.06 -24.40
N PRO A 269 -7.34 15.94 -23.62
CA PRO A 269 -6.61 17.10 -23.18
C PRO A 269 -5.92 17.78 -24.35
N SER A 270 -5.98 19.10 -24.37
CA SER A 270 -5.19 19.96 -25.27
C SER A 270 -3.98 20.53 -24.52
N PHE A 271 -2.91 20.81 -25.24
CA PHE A 271 -1.79 21.55 -24.67
C PHE A 271 -2.11 23.05 -24.69
N PHE A 272 -2.69 23.56 -23.57
CA PHE A 272 -3.09 24.96 -23.41
C PHE A 272 -3.85 25.57 -24.61
N GLY A 273 -4.79 24.80 -25.18
CA GLY A 273 -5.60 25.20 -26.34
C GLY A 273 -5.11 24.62 -27.69
N LEU A 274 -3.89 24.11 -27.78
CA LEU A 274 -3.40 23.44 -28.97
C LEU A 274 -3.87 21.99 -29.02
N ASN A 275 -4.57 21.60 -30.06
CA ASN A 275 -5.11 20.25 -30.20
C ASN A 275 -4.08 19.29 -30.80
N PHE A 276 -4.09 18.03 -30.35
CA PHE A 276 -3.29 16.96 -30.94
C PHE A 276 -4.03 16.29 -32.09
N SER A 277 -4.05 16.93 -33.26
CA SER A 277 -4.65 16.34 -34.47
C SER A 277 -3.61 15.48 -35.22
N ALA A 278 -4.03 14.27 -35.63
CA ALA A 278 -3.15 13.36 -36.39
C ALA A 278 -2.88 13.82 -37.79
N GLY A 279 -3.73 14.69 -38.37
CA GLY A 279 -3.60 15.22 -39.75
C GLY A 279 -2.90 16.58 -39.83
N GLY A 280 -2.43 17.15 -38.74
CA GLY A 280 -1.94 18.54 -38.74
C GLY A 280 -3.06 19.54 -38.93
N GLY A 281 -2.72 20.77 -39.14
CA GLY A 281 -3.65 21.87 -39.44
C GLY A 281 -3.33 23.10 -38.58
N PRO A 282 -3.82 24.29 -38.98
CA PRO A 282 -3.55 25.53 -38.27
C PRO A 282 -4.10 25.44 -36.84
N GLY A 283 -3.25 25.76 -35.84
CA GLY A 283 -3.58 25.66 -34.42
C GLY A 283 -3.38 24.27 -33.78
N SER A 284 -2.76 23.31 -34.49
CA SER A 284 -2.34 22.05 -33.93
C SER A 284 -0.98 22.15 -33.21
N PHE A 285 -0.74 21.26 -32.24
CA PHE A 285 0.53 21.16 -31.52
C PHE A 285 1.72 20.96 -32.51
N SER A 286 1.56 20.10 -33.51
CA SER A 286 2.57 19.83 -34.53
C SER A 286 2.89 21.05 -35.38
N ASP A 287 1.86 21.84 -35.73
CA ASP A 287 2.04 23.07 -36.55
C ASP A 287 2.79 24.15 -35.74
N PHE A 288 2.43 24.34 -34.48
CA PHE A 288 3.07 25.33 -33.58
C PHE A 288 4.55 25.06 -33.34
N PHE A 289 4.94 23.78 -33.18
CA PHE A 289 6.32 23.36 -32.93
C PHE A 289 7.10 22.93 -34.16
N GLY A 290 6.50 22.98 -35.34
CA GLY A 290 7.14 22.57 -36.58
C GLY A 290 7.49 21.08 -36.64
N LEU A 291 6.70 20.24 -35.96
CA LEU A 291 6.91 18.79 -35.88
C LEU A 291 6.02 18.06 -36.89
N GLU A 292 6.50 16.90 -37.36
CA GLU A 292 5.66 16.03 -38.20
C GLU A 292 4.42 15.56 -37.43
N PRO A 293 3.21 15.64 -38.02
CA PRO A 293 1.99 15.22 -37.37
C PRO A 293 2.05 13.73 -36.99
N SER A 294 2.00 13.40 -35.69
CA SER A 294 2.04 12.02 -35.22
C SER A 294 1.05 11.80 -34.06
N PRO A 295 0.28 10.71 -34.10
CA PRO A 295 -0.59 10.34 -32.98
C PRO A 295 0.19 10.04 -31.67
N THR A 296 1.49 9.79 -31.78
CA THR A 296 2.37 9.51 -30.65
C THR A 296 2.59 10.74 -29.77
N HIS A 297 2.56 11.96 -30.31
CA HIS A 297 2.76 13.20 -29.55
C HIS A 297 1.75 13.32 -28.40
N ARG A 298 0.48 12.94 -28.63
CA ARG A 298 -0.54 12.93 -27.59
C ARG A 298 -0.23 11.93 -26.48
N VAL A 299 0.27 10.73 -26.83
CA VAL A 299 0.60 9.70 -25.83
C VAL A 299 1.78 10.15 -24.98
N VAL A 300 2.81 10.75 -25.62
CA VAL A 300 3.97 11.35 -24.93
C VAL A 300 3.52 12.48 -23.99
N PHE A 301 2.62 13.34 -24.45
CA PHE A 301 2.07 14.40 -23.61
C PHE A 301 1.33 13.84 -22.39
N LEU A 302 0.45 12.86 -22.58
CA LEU A 302 -0.25 12.19 -21.47
C LEU A 302 0.71 11.50 -20.51
N TYR A 303 1.79 10.90 -21.03
CA TYR A 303 2.83 10.31 -20.21
C TYR A 303 3.50 11.33 -19.29
N TYR A 304 3.88 12.50 -19.82
CA TYR A 304 4.47 13.54 -18.98
C TYR A 304 3.48 14.18 -18.01
N VAL A 305 2.20 14.25 -18.36
CA VAL A 305 1.15 14.73 -17.45
C VAL A 305 1.00 13.78 -16.25
N ILE A 306 0.89 12.47 -16.47
CA ILE A 306 0.78 11.53 -15.35
C ILE A 306 2.08 11.46 -14.54
N LEU A 307 3.24 11.56 -15.17
CA LEU A 307 4.52 11.64 -14.49
C LEU A 307 4.57 12.88 -13.58
N ALA A 308 4.16 14.05 -14.08
CA ALA A 308 4.10 15.29 -13.30
C ALA A 308 3.13 15.16 -12.12
N LEU A 309 1.95 14.56 -12.32
CA LEU A 309 0.97 14.31 -11.25
C LEU A 309 1.49 13.34 -10.21
N ALA A 310 2.15 12.26 -10.63
CA ALA A 310 2.78 11.30 -9.71
C ALA A 310 3.90 11.98 -8.90
N LEU A 311 4.76 12.76 -9.54
CA LEU A 311 5.81 13.53 -8.84
C LEU A 311 5.23 14.56 -7.89
N LEU A 312 4.14 15.25 -8.27
CA LEU A 312 3.42 16.16 -7.39
C LEU A 312 2.89 15.42 -6.15
N THR A 313 2.27 14.26 -6.34
CA THR A 313 1.77 13.42 -5.25
C THR A 313 2.91 13.01 -4.31
N ASN A 314 4.04 12.57 -4.85
CA ASN A 314 5.22 12.23 -4.07
C ASN A 314 5.78 13.44 -3.29
N TRP A 315 5.92 14.56 -3.97
CA TRP A 315 6.43 15.80 -3.36
C TRP A 315 5.53 16.29 -2.21
N VAL A 316 4.22 16.33 -2.44
CA VAL A 316 3.23 16.71 -1.40
C VAL A 316 3.30 15.74 -0.23
N THR A 317 3.33 14.44 -0.48
CA THR A 317 3.40 13.42 0.58
C THR A 317 4.67 13.55 1.42
N ILE A 318 5.83 13.73 0.79
CA ILE A 318 7.11 13.95 1.51
C ILE A 318 7.06 15.25 2.31
N ARG A 319 6.47 16.31 1.75
CA ARG A 319 6.35 17.61 2.43
C ARG A 319 5.43 17.52 3.64
N LEU A 320 4.26 16.93 3.47
CA LEU A 320 3.27 16.73 4.55
C LEU A 320 3.82 15.86 5.67
N ARG A 321 4.55 14.80 5.35
CA ARG A 321 5.18 13.91 6.34
C ARG A 321 6.13 14.66 7.30
N ARG A 322 6.79 15.72 6.83
CA ARG A 322 7.69 16.55 7.65
C ARG A 322 6.96 17.60 8.49
N GLN A 323 5.68 17.85 8.21
CA GLN A 323 4.85 18.81 8.92
C GLN A 323 4.20 18.19 10.18
N PRO A 324 3.61 19.00 11.09
CA PRO A 324 2.89 18.50 12.26
C PRO A 324 1.78 17.51 11.91
N LEU A 325 1.09 17.73 10.79
CA LEU A 325 0.02 16.86 10.30
C LEU A 325 0.53 15.42 10.00
N GLY A 326 1.63 15.31 9.26
CA GLY A 326 2.21 13.99 8.95
C GLY A 326 2.75 13.26 10.18
N ARG A 327 3.29 14.02 11.14
CA ARG A 327 3.71 13.46 12.45
C ARG A 327 2.51 12.97 13.26
N ALA A 328 1.38 13.69 13.18
CA ALA A 328 0.13 13.24 13.81
C ALA A 328 -0.41 11.95 13.17
N TRP A 329 -0.28 11.78 11.85
CA TRP A 329 -0.60 10.52 11.17
C TRP A 329 0.28 9.37 11.64
N GLU A 330 1.61 9.57 11.68
CA GLU A 330 2.55 8.54 12.16
C GLU A 330 2.27 8.16 13.63
N ALA A 331 1.96 9.13 14.47
CA ALA A 331 1.58 8.89 15.87
C ALA A 331 0.26 8.13 15.98
N LEU A 332 -0.75 8.51 15.21
CA LEU A 332 -2.06 7.85 15.17
C LEU A 332 -1.95 6.37 14.78
N ARG A 333 -1.05 6.07 13.85
CA ARG A 333 -0.79 4.70 13.40
C ARG A 333 -0.19 3.82 14.51
N GLU A 334 0.64 4.38 15.39
CA GLU A 334 1.27 3.62 16.47
C GLU A 334 0.25 3.37 17.62
N ASP A 335 -0.42 4.41 18.11
CA ASP A 335 -1.44 4.27 19.17
C ASP A 335 -2.43 5.44 19.18
N GLU A 336 -3.70 5.14 18.89
CA GLU A 336 -4.79 6.13 18.90
C GLU A 336 -5.11 6.64 20.31
N ILE A 337 -5.00 5.78 21.35
CA ILE A 337 -5.32 6.14 22.73
C ILE A 337 -4.27 7.09 23.27
N ALA A 338 -3.00 6.79 23.02
CA ALA A 338 -1.90 7.67 23.39
C ALA A 338 -2.00 9.05 22.71
N CYS A 339 -2.39 9.11 21.43
CA CYS A 339 -2.62 10.36 20.72
C CYS A 339 -3.68 11.22 21.39
N ARG A 340 -4.80 10.64 21.83
CA ARG A 340 -5.87 11.34 22.57
C ARG A 340 -5.38 11.87 23.89
N ALA A 341 -4.59 11.08 24.61
CA ALA A 341 -4.01 11.48 25.91
C ALA A 341 -3.02 12.66 25.76
N LEU A 342 -2.33 12.75 24.61
CA LEU A 342 -1.42 13.84 24.29
C LEU A 342 -2.10 15.07 23.64
N GLY A 343 -3.43 15.10 23.55
CA GLY A 343 -4.21 16.21 23.00
C GLY A 343 -4.26 16.28 21.48
N ILE A 344 -3.84 15.24 20.75
CA ILE A 344 -3.97 15.18 19.30
C ILE A 344 -5.44 14.91 18.94
N ASN A 345 -6.02 15.79 18.10
CA ASN A 345 -7.38 15.58 17.63
C ASN A 345 -7.41 14.45 16.58
N VAL A 346 -7.74 13.24 17.05
CA VAL A 346 -7.77 12.01 16.24
C VAL A 346 -8.75 12.14 15.08
N THR A 347 -9.93 12.75 15.31
CA THR A 347 -10.96 12.93 14.28
C THR A 347 -10.44 13.72 13.10
N ASN A 348 -9.92 14.91 13.35
CA ASN A 348 -9.36 15.76 12.29
C ASN A 348 -8.14 15.10 11.61
N THR A 349 -7.32 14.39 12.38
CA THR A 349 -6.15 13.67 11.84
C THR A 349 -6.58 12.56 10.87
N LYS A 350 -7.61 11.78 11.19
CA LYS A 350 -8.17 10.77 10.29
C LYS A 350 -8.80 11.41 9.05
N LEU A 351 -9.66 12.43 9.24
CA LEU A 351 -10.33 13.12 8.13
C LEU A 351 -9.34 13.71 7.12
N THR A 352 -8.28 14.34 7.60
CA THR A 352 -7.25 14.89 6.72
C THR A 352 -6.50 13.83 5.93
N ALA A 353 -6.26 12.65 6.51
CA ALA A 353 -5.66 11.53 5.79
C ALA A 353 -6.59 11.03 4.66
N PHE A 354 -7.88 10.84 4.96
CA PHE A 354 -8.88 10.44 3.95
C PHE A 354 -9.04 11.51 2.87
N ALA A 355 -9.17 12.79 3.24
CA ALA A 355 -9.36 13.87 2.28
C ALA A 355 -8.19 13.98 1.28
N ILE A 356 -6.95 13.93 1.78
CA ILE A 356 -5.76 14.07 0.94
C ILE A 356 -5.53 12.80 0.11
N GLY A 357 -5.73 11.63 0.70
CA GLY A 357 -5.68 10.35 -0.03
C GLY A 357 -6.70 10.30 -1.16
N ALA A 358 -7.95 10.66 -0.87
CA ALA A 358 -9.04 10.75 -1.83
C ALA A 358 -8.77 11.77 -2.96
N MET A 359 -8.19 12.94 -2.63
CA MET A 359 -7.80 13.96 -3.60
C MET A 359 -6.88 13.39 -4.68
N PHE A 360 -5.86 12.63 -4.28
CA PHE A 360 -4.95 11.99 -5.23
C PHE A 360 -5.62 10.85 -6.02
N GLY A 361 -6.54 10.11 -5.39
CA GLY A 361 -7.42 9.18 -6.09
C GLY A 361 -8.24 9.89 -7.17
N GLY A 362 -8.80 11.06 -6.84
CA GLY A 362 -9.57 11.89 -7.76
C GLY A 362 -8.75 12.41 -8.94
N PHE A 363 -7.52 12.86 -8.72
CA PHE A 363 -6.62 13.27 -9.82
C PHE A 363 -6.32 12.10 -10.77
N ALA A 364 -6.06 10.90 -10.22
CA ALA A 364 -5.85 9.72 -11.03
C ALA A 364 -7.10 9.37 -11.85
N GLY A 365 -8.30 9.51 -11.25
CA GLY A 365 -9.59 9.30 -11.91
C GLY A 365 -9.84 10.26 -13.06
N ALA A 366 -9.61 11.54 -12.86
CA ALA A 366 -9.71 12.55 -13.91
C ALA A 366 -8.74 12.27 -15.06
N PHE A 367 -7.52 11.88 -14.75
CA PHE A 367 -6.54 11.48 -15.75
C PHE A 367 -6.97 10.23 -16.53
N PHE A 368 -7.50 9.22 -15.84
CA PHE A 368 -7.99 8.00 -16.47
C PHE A 368 -9.13 8.29 -17.43
N ALA A 369 -10.13 9.08 -17.02
CA ALA A 369 -11.27 9.48 -17.84
C ALA A 369 -10.83 10.20 -19.13
N THR A 370 -9.88 11.11 -19.00
CA THR A 370 -9.35 11.88 -20.13
C THR A 370 -8.51 11.06 -21.12
N ARG A 371 -7.77 10.05 -20.59
CA ARG A 371 -6.98 9.13 -21.41
C ARG A 371 -7.88 8.19 -22.21
N GLN A 372 -8.86 7.58 -21.56
CA GLN A 372 -9.76 6.61 -22.19
C GLN A 372 -10.82 7.27 -23.10
N ALA A 373 -11.19 8.52 -22.82
CA ALA A 373 -12.30 9.23 -23.44
C ALA A 373 -13.67 8.52 -23.28
N PHE A 374 -13.71 7.52 -22.43
CA PHE A 374 -14.88 6.72 -22.05
C PHE A 374 -14.70 6.19 -20.63
N ILE A 375 -15.76 6.22 -19.82
CA ILE A 375 -15.78 5.62 -18.50
C ILE A 375 -17.08 4.87 -18.27
N SER A 376 -17.01 3.74 -17.59
CA SER A 376 -18.16 2.97 -17.13
C SER A 376 -17.98 2.59 -15.66
N PRO A 377 -19.07 2.34 -14.91
CA PRO A 377 -18.99 1.91 -13.52
C PRO A 377 -18.23 0.57 -13.32
N GLU A 378 -18.18 -0.26 -14.36
CA GLU A 378 -17.47 -1.54 -14.35
C GLU A 378 -15.96 -1.40 -14.27
N SER A 379 -15.41 -0.24 -14.64
CA SER A 379 -13.98 0.07 -14.46
C SER A 379 -13.58 0.29 -12.99
N PHE A 380 -14.55 0.43 -12.09
CA PHE A 380 -14.34 0.81 -10.69
C PHE A 380 -14.82 -0.27 -9.72
N THR A 381 -14.37 -1.51 -9.94
CA THR A 381 -14.71 -2.66 -9.10
C THR A 381 -13.82 -2.74 -7.86
N PHE A 382 -14.24 -3.51 -6.87
CA PHE A 382 -13.42 -3.83 -5.69
C PHE A 382 -12.05 -4.41 -6.04
N ILE A 383 -11.94 -5.16 -7.14
CA ILE A 383 -10.66 -5.75 -7.58
C ILE A 383 -9.60 -4.66 -7.78
N GLU A 384 -9.98 -3.50 -8.30
CA GLU A 384 -9.06 -2.36 -8.46
C GLU A 384 -8.55 -1.85 -7.11
N SER A 385 -9.44 -1.70 -6.11
CA SER A 385 -9.02 -1.35 -4.73
C SER A 385 -8.06 -2.39 -4.16
N ALA A 386 -8.35 -3.67 -4.37
CA ALA A 386 -7.52 -4.77 -3.88
C ALA A 386 -6.12 -4.75 -4.53
N ILE A 387 -6.03 -4.47 -5.84
CA ILE A 387 -4.74 -4.34 -6.54
C ILE A 387 -3.94 -3.16 -6.00
N ILE A 388 -4.57 -1.99 -5.83
CA ILE A 388 -3.91 -0.79 -5.29
C ILE A 388 -3.40 -1.05 -3.87
N LEU A 389 -4.23 -1.67 -3.02
CA LEU A 389 -3.83 -2.06 -1.67
C LEU A 389 -2.69 -3.08 -1.68
N ALA A 390 -2.75 -4.07 -2.57
CA ALA A 390 -1.69 -5.06 -2.73
C ALA A 390 -0.35 -4.41 -3.10
N ILE A 391 -0.36 -3.42 -4.01
CA ILE A 391 0.83 -2.63 -4.37
C ILE A 391 1.40 -1.91 -3.14
N VAL A 392 0.55 -1.30 -2.30
CA VAL A 392 0.99 -0.57 -1.10
C VAL A 392 1.57 -1.52 -0.05
N VAL A 393 0.90 -2.65 0.19
CA VAL A 393 1.35 -3.65 1.18
C VAL A 393 2.64 -4.32 0.70
N LEU A 394 2.71 -4.71 -0.57
CA LEU A 394 3.88 -5.31 -1.18
C LEU A 394 5.08 -4.35 -1.19
N GLY A 395 4.85 -3.10 -1.53
CA GLY A 395 5.87 -2.05 -1.52
C GLY A 395 6.42 -1.77 -0.13
N GLY A 396 5.57 -1.91 0.87
CA GLY A 396 5.84 -1.62 2.29
C GLY A 396 5.15 -0.35 2.75
N LEU A 397 4.31 -0.51 3.77
CA LEU A 397 3.49 0.56 4.35
C LEU A 397 4.33 1.79 4.77
N GLY A 398 4.02 2.94 4.21
CA GLY A 398 4.72 4.22 4.45
C GLY A 398 5.98 4.44 3.59
N SER A 399 6.35 3.49 2.71
CA SER A 399 7.51 3.61 1.81
C SER A 399 7.08 4.09 0.43
N GLN A 400 7.48 5.31 0.03
CA GLN A 400 7.17 5.85 -1.30
C GLN A 400 7.89 5.09 -2.42
N LEU A 401 9.20 4.84 -2.23
CA LEU A 401 10.00 4.08 -3.18
C LEU A 401 9.51 2.63 -3.32
N GLY A 402 9.15 2.02 -2.18
CA GLY A 402 8.63 0.65 -2.17
C GLY A 402 7.35 0.52 -2.99
N VAL A 403 6.41 1.45 -2.85
CA VAL A 403 5.15 1.47 -3.62
C VAL A 403 5.43 1.64 -5.12
N ALA A 404 6.37 2.52 -5.52
CA ALA A 404 6.73 2.69 -6.92
C ALA A 404 7.33 1.41 -7.53
N ILE A 405 8.24 0.74 -6.80
CA ILE A 405 8.81 -0.53 -7.24
C ILE A 405 7.73 -1.62 -7.30
N ALA A 406 6.85 -1.69 -6.31
CA ALA A 406 5.78 -2.66 -6.29
C ALA A 406 4.80 -2.46 -7.46
N ALA A 407 4.42 -1.22 -7.76
CA ALA A 407 3.59 -0.92 -8.93
C ALA A 407 4.28 -1.31 -10.24
N LEU A 408 5.57 -1.03 -10.38
CA LEU A 408 6.35 -1.43 -11.56
C LEU A 408 6.38 -2.97 -11.72
N VAL A 409 6.63 -3.69 -10.63
CA VAL A 409 6.70 -5.16 -10.65
C VAL A 409 5.32 -5.77 -10.86
N MET A 410 4.30 -5.22 -10.19
CA MET A 410 2.94 -5.76 -10.25
C MET A 410 2.27 -5.50 -11.59
N ILE A 411 2.31 -4.27 -12.08
CA ILE A 411 1.65 -3.88 -13.32
C ILE A 411 2.57 -4.16 -14.53
N GLY A 412 3.83 -3.73 -14.48
CA GLY A 412 4.79 -3.97 -15.55
C GLY A 412 5.19 -5.44 -15.70
N GLY A 413 5.35 -6.16 -14.58
CA GLY A 413 5.65 -7.59 -14.58
C GLY A 413 4.51 -8.43 -15.14
N PHE A 414 3.26 -8.10 -14.85
CA PHE A 414 2.10 -8.77 -15.43
C PHE A 414 2.05 -8.67 -16.94
N GLU A 415 2.37 -7.50 -17.45
CA GLU A 415 2.35 -7.28 -18.87
C GLU A 415 3.52 -7.97 -19.59
N ALA A 416 4.66 -8.10 -18.92
CA ALA A 416 5.79 -8.89 -19.42
C ALA A 416 5.48 -10.40 -19.53
N PHE A 417 4.56 -10.90 -18.67
CA PHE A 417 4.09 -12.29 -18.68
C PHE A 417 2.73 -12.46 -19.36
N ARG A 418 2.38 -11.57 -20.30
CA ARG A 418 1.10 -11.61 -21.01
C ARG A 418 0.83 -12.92 -21.74
N ASP A 419 1.89 -13.55 -22.23
CA ASP A 419 1.81 -14.84 -22.93
C ASP A 419 1.35 -16.00 -22.02
N LEU A 420 1.37 -15.81 -20.70
CA LEU A 420 0.88 -16.76 -19.70
C LEU A 420 -0.56 -16.43 -19.22
N GLU A 421 -1.44 -16.01 -20.13
CA GLU A 421 -2.76 -15.43 -19.83
C GLU A 421 -3.59 -16.26 -18.83
N GLU A 422 -3.63 -17.59 -18.98
CA GLU A 422 -4.37 -18.49 -18.09
C GLU A 422 -3.77 -18.60 -16.68
N TRP A 423 -2.44 -18.54 -16.56
CA TRP A 423 -1.72 -18.73 -15.30
C TRP A 423 -1.45 -17.40 -14.55
N ARG A 424 -1.73 -16.29 -15.19
CA ARG A 424 -1.41 -14.95 -14.71
C ARG A 424 -1.93 -14.68 -13.28
N MET A 425 -3.21 -15.00 -13.02
CA MET A 425 -3.82 -14.79 -11.70
C MET A 425 -3.23 -15.71 -10.64
N LEU A 426 -2.89 -16.95 -11.01
CA LEU A 426 -2.28 -17.92 -10.08
C LEU A 426 -0.84 -17.51 -9.72
N VAL A 427 -0.04 -17.12 -10.72
CA VAL A 427 1.34 -16.63 -10.51
C VAL A 427 1.33 -15.38 -9.62
N PHE A 428 0.39 -14.47 -9.86
CA PHE A 428 0.22 -13.27 -9.07
C PHE A 428 -0.16 -13.56 -7.62
N GLY A 429 -1.20 -14.32 -7.40
CA GLY A 429 -1.62 -14.71 -6.06
C GLY A 429 -0.51 -15.44 -5.31
N GLY A 430 0.18 -16.37 -5.99
CA GLY A 430 1.32 -17.09 -5.45
C GLY A 430 2.50 -16.19 -5.11
N ALA A 431 2.85 -15.24 -5.99
CA ALA A 431 3.92 -14.28 -5.75
C ALA A 431 3.59 -13.38 -4.55
N MET A 432 2.33 -12.89 -4.45
CA MET A 432 1.87 -12.10 -3.30
C MET A 432 2.01 -12.85 -1.98
N VAL A 433 1.50 -14.09 -1.93
CA VAL A 433 1.59 -14.93 -0.73
C VAL A 433 3.05 -15.19 -0.38
N MET A 434 3.89 -15.53 -1.36
CA MET A 434 5.31 -15.79 -1.17
C MET A 434 6.04 -14.57 -0.58
N ILE A 435 5.79 -13.37 -1.12
CA ILE A 435 6.43 -12.14 -0.64
C ILE A 435 5.93 -11.80 0.77
N MET A 436 4.63 -11.95 1.05
CA MET A 436 4.08 -11.73 2.39
C MET A 436 4.65 -12.70 3.43
N VAL A 437 4.85 -13.97 3.07
CA VAL A 437 5.45 -14.97 3.96
C VAL A 437 6.93 -14.69 4.19
N TRP A 438 7.69 -14.33 3.14
CA TRP A 438 9.13 -14.11 3.24
C TRP A 438 9.51 -12.72 3.74
N ARG A 439 8.73 -11.71 3.41
CA ARG A 439 8.95 -10.31 3.79
C ARG A 439 7.65 -9.62 4.23
N PRO A 440 7.12 -9.94 5.42
CA PRO A 440 5.86 -9.38 5.93
C PRO A 440 5.89 -7.85 6.09
N ARG A 441 7.08 -7.22 6.01
CA ARG A 441 7.26 -5.76 6.06
C ARG A 441 7.30 -5.10 4.68
N GLY A 442 7.08 -5.85 3.59
CA GLY A 442 7.18 -5.37 2.22
C GLY A 442 8.59 -5.37 1.64
N LEU A 443 8.71 -5.05 0.33
CA LEU A 443 9.96 -5.08 -0.43
C LEU A 443 10.99 -4.07 0.12
N VAL A 444 10.54 -2.83 0.36
CA VAL A 444 11.38 -1.72 0.83
C VAL A 444 10.79 -1.16 2.12
N SER A 445 11.02 -1.85 3.22
CA SER A 445 10.60 -1.36 4.54
C SER A 445 11.69 -0.49 5.15
N SER A 446 11.53 0.81 5.12
CA SER A 446 12.30 1.77 5.92
C SER A 446 11.37 2.45 6.92
N ARG A 447 11.22 1.86 8.10
CA ARG A 447 10.65 2.57 9.25
C ARG A 447 11.70 3.53 9.83
N THR A 448 12.05 4.55 9.08
CA THR A 448 12.78 5.67 9.65
C THR A 448 11.74 6.65 10.17
N PRO A 449 11.67 6.88 11.50
CA PRO A 449 10.78 7.90 12.05
C PRO A 449 11.14 9.25 11.45
N SER A 450 10.14 10.10 11.20
CA SER A 450 10.34 11.45 10.65
C SER A 450 11.18 12.34 11.59
N VAL A 451 11.23 11.99 12.87
CA VAL A 451 12.06 12.63 13.89
C VAL A 451 12.91 11.54 14.57
N SER A 452 14.21 11.58 14.36
CA SER A 452 15.15 10.79 15.17
C SER A 452 15.57 11.63 16.38
N LEU A 453 15.36 11.08 17.57
CA LEU A 453 15.99 11.64 18.76
C LEU A 453 17.51 11.60 18.55
N GLY A 454 18.15 12.76 18.58
CA GLY A 454 19.61 12.86 18.49
C GLY A 454 20.29 11.99 19.56
N LYS A 455 21.57 11.69 19.36
CA LYS A 455 22.34 10.99 20.39
C LYS A 455 22.13 11.69 21.73
N ARG A 456 21.79 10.93 22.78
CA ARG A 456 21.70 11.44 24.15
C ARG A 456 22.97 12.25 24.41
N ARG A 457 22.85 13.56 24.50
CA ARG A 457 23.88 14.39 25.11
C ARG A 457 23.69 14.16 26.61
N SER A 458 24.73 13.69 27.27
CA SER A 458 24.78 13.70 28.74
C SER A 458 24.47 15.13 29.17
N ILE A 459 23.42 15.30 29.99
CA ILE A 459 23.16 16.59 30.63
C ILE A 459 24.38 16.80 31.53
N ALA A 460 25.18 17.84 31.28
CA ALA A 460 26.33 18.14 32.11
C ALA A 460 25.84 18.33 33.55
N ALA A 461 26.52 17.71 34.50
CA ALA A 461 26.14 17.74 35.91
C ALA A 461 25.96 19.17 36.47
N GLU A 462 26.61 20.15 35.84
CA GLU A 462 26.48 21.58 36.13
C GLU A 462 25.05 22.15 35.92
N LEU A 463 24.23 21.54 35.03
CA LEU A 463 22.85 22.00 34.79
C LEU A 463 21.84 21.40 35.78
N VAL A 464 22.21 20.36 36.53
CA VAL A 464 21.35 19.73 37.54
C VAL A 464 21.53 20.39 38.93
N GLY A 465 22.65 21.11 39.14
CA GLY A 465 23.01 21.72 40.42
C GLY A 465 22.45 23.13 40.70
N GLN A 466 21.73 23.76 39.77
CA GLN A 466 21.23 25.16 39.94
C GLN A 466 19.76 25.25 40.40
N GLY A 467 19.21 24.19 40.95
CA GLY A 467 17.88 24.18 41.59
C GLY A 467 18.00 24.33 43.11
N ARG A 468 18.41 25.49 43.61
CA ARG A 468 18.20 25.94 44.98
C ARG A 468 17.53 27.30 44.95
#